data_8156add8a34d0b9c890f25581c5e9707
#
_entry.id   8156add8a34d0b9c890f25581c5e9707
#
_cell.length_a   1.000
_cell.length_b   1.000
_cell.length_c   1.000
_cell.angle_alpha   90.00
_cell.angle_beta   90.00
_cell.angle_gamma   90.00
#
_symmetry.space_group_name_H-M   'P 1'
#
loop_
_entity.id
_entity.type
_entity.pdbx_description
1 polymer ?
#
loop_
_entity_poly.entity_id
_entity_poly.type
_entity_poly.pdbx_seq_one_letter_code
_entity_poly.pdbx_strand_id
1 'polypeptide(L)'
;EENIQPDTMGMRWFHTENDSCRLFRSSFMKRQRRAALVNDITGFGRCSITVELPIVSALKVEACPFPTALLSVHTAFPNPFIRDETSIMRPYMENWKEHGVEFEGISTGFLGSEAQVDIVSDFIHLFKKKDTLVIVDPVMGDWGKLYASYSPALSEKMKQLLPLADVITPNLTEASR
;
A
#
# COMPACT_ATOMS: atom_id res chain seq x y z
N GLU A 1 46.95 -33.83 -5.02
CA GLU A 1 46.10 -33.05 -4.08
C GLU A 1 45.29 -32.05 -4.91
N GLU A 2 44.10 -32.47 -5.31
CA GLU A 2 43.14 -31.65 -6.04
C GLU A 2 42.36 -30.79 -5.05
N ASN A 3 42.52 -29.48 -5.19
CA ASN A 3 41.88 -28.46 -4.38
C ASN A 3 40.45 -28.23 -4.92
N ILE A 4 39.47 -28.88 -4.33
CA ILE A 4 38.06 -28.70 -4.66
C ILE A 4 37.57 -27.42 -3.94
N GLN A 5 37.43 -26.32 -4.68
CA GLN A 5 36.70 -25.14 -4.23
C GLN A 5 35.18 -25.40 -4.29
N PRO A 6 34.39 -24.96 -3.29
CA PRO A 6 32.96 -25.14 -3.33
C PRO A 6 32.33 -24.19 -4.39
N ASP A 7 31.57 -24.80 -5.26
CA ASP A 7 30.79 -24.17 -6.32
C ASP A 7 29.69 -23.29 -5.68
N THR A 8 29.90 -21.99 -5.66
CA THR A 8 28.88 -21.03 -5.30
C THR A 8 27.87 -21.00 -6.43
N MET A 9 26.72 -21.59 -6.20
CA MET A 9 25.58 -21.63 -7.10
C MET A 9 25.09 -20.19 -7.39
N GLY A 10 25.80 -19.55 -8.33
CA GLY A 10 25.47 -18.22 -8.82
C GLY A 10 24.20 -18.29 -9.65
N MET A 11 23.10 -17.77 -9.13
CA MET A 11 21.97 -17.40 -9.97
C MET A 11 22.43 -16.34 -10.96
N ARG A 12 22.82 -16.77 -12.15
CA ARG A 12 22.97 -15.89 -13.29
C ARG A 12 21.58 -15.42 -13.72
N TRP A 13 21.20 -14.23 -13.33
CA TRP A 13 20.15 -13.50 -14.02
C TRP A 13 20.66 -13.25 -15.43
N PHE A 14 20.08 -13.93 -16.42
CA PHE A 14 20.38 -13.69 -17.81
C PHE A 14 19.86 -12.30 -18.21
N HIS A 15 20.75 -11.31 -18.16
CA HIS A 15 20.61 -10.11 -18.95
C HIS A 15 20.99 -10.46 -20.40
N THR A 16 20.10 -11.10 -21.11
CA THR A 16 20.12 -11.05 -22.57
C THR A 16 19.09 -10.01 -22.97
N GLU A 17 19.56 -8.82 -23.28
CA GLU A 17 18.81 -7.86 -24.07
C GLU A 17 18.54 -8.49 -25.44
N ASN A 18 17.46 -9.22 -25.52
CA ASN A 18 16.94 -9.68 -26.79
C ASN A 18 15.68 -8.84 -27.09
N ASP A 19 15.84 -7.82 -27.95
CA ASP A 19 14.77 -6.93 -28.43
C ASP A 19 13.55 -7.70 -28.95
N SER A 20 13.72 -8.94 -29.38
CA SER A 20 12.65 -9.85 -29.78
C SER A 20 11.70 -10.19 -28.63
N CYS A 21 12.17 -10.22 -27.38
CA CYS A 21 11.31 -10.50 -26.22
C CYS A 21 10.47 -9.28 -25.80
N ARG A 22 10.95 -8.06 -26.09
CA ARG A 22 10.18 -6.80 -25.89
C ARG A 22 9.03 -6.68 -26.89
N LEU A 23 9.23 -7.06 -28.16
CA LEU A 23 8.21 -6.99 -29.20
C LEU A 23 7.07 -7.99 -28.98
N PHE A 24 7.35 -9.19 -28.42
CA PHE A 24 6.31 -10.19 -28.12
C PHE A 24 5.46 -9.80 -26.90
N ARG A 25 5.98 -8.98 -25.97
CA ARG A 25 5.25 -8.51 -24.79
C ARG A 25 4.28 -7.36 -25.08
N SER A 26 4.51 -6.58 -26.14
CA SER A 26 3.74 -5.35 -26.36
C SER A 26 2.45 -5.54 -27.15
N SER A 27 2.25 -6.67 -27.84
CA SER A 27 1.16 -6.75 -28.84
C SER A 27 -0.07 -7.56 -28.41
N PHE A 28 -0.03 -8.42 -27.39
CA PHE A 28 -1.14 -9.34 -27.10
C PHE A 28 -1.55 -9.55 -25.65
N MET A 29 -0.82 -9.05 -24.65
CA MET A 29 -1.27 -9.15 -23.25
C MET A 29 -1.62 -7.75 -22.71
N LYS A 30 -2.92 -7.48 -22.61
CA LYS A 30 -3.40 -6.32 -21.86
C LYS A 30 -2.78 -6.36 -20.45
N ARG A 31 -2.01 -5.34 -20.08
CA ARG A 31 -1.38 -5.25 -18.76
C ARG A 31 -2.45 -5.51 -17.68
N GLN A 32 -2.14 -6.35 -16.69
CA GLN A 32 -3.01 -6.56 -15.55
C GLN A 32 -3.22 -5.21 -14.84
N ARG A 33 -4.47 -4.93 -14.46
CA ARG A 33 -4.79 -3.74 -13.65
C ARG A 33 -4.10 -3.85 -12.30
N ARG A 34 -3.69 -2.71 -11.74
CA ARG A 34 -2.98 -2.60 -10.47
C ARG A 34 -3.72 -1.73 -9.49
N ALA A 35 -3.68 -2.12 -8.21
CA ALA A 35 -4.16 -1.30 -7.12
C ALA A 35 -3.06 -1.12 -6.08
N ALA A 36 -2.76 0.13 -5.73
CA ALA A 36 -1.93 0.44 -4.57
C ALA A 36 -2.77 0.27 -3.30
N LEU A 37 -2.25 -0.48 -2.33
CA LEU A 37 -2.87 -0.72 -1.04
C LEU A 37 -2.05 0.02 0.03
N VAL A 38 -2.48 1.23 0.37
CA VAL A 38 -1.83 2.12 1.34
C VAL A 38 -2.41 1.85 2.72
N ASN A 39 -1.86 0.90 3.45
CA ASN A 39 -2.43 0.43 4.72
C ASN A 39 -1.36 -0.27 5.57
N ASP A 40 -1.69 -0.65 6.81
CA ASP A 40 -0.80 -1.45 7.63
C ASP A 40 -0.75 -2.92 7.19
N ILE A 41 0.34 -3.59 7.55
CA ILE A 41 0.49 -5.04 7.44
C ILE A 41 0.40 -5.64 8.84
N THR A 42 -0.70 -6.32 9.12
CA THR A 42 -0.91 -7.03 10.39
C THR A 42 -0.66 -8.52 10.23
N GLY A 43 0.27 -9.07 11.02
CA GLY A 43 0.69 -10.45 10.93
C GLY A 43 -0.38 -11.47 11.37
N PHE A 44 -1.13 -11.15 12.44
CA PHE A 44 -2.19 -12.02 12.96
C PHE A 44 -3.46 -11.23 13.25
N GLY A 45 -4.63 -11.74 12.80
CA GLY A 45 -5.94 -11.16 13.09
C GLY A 45 -6.76 -10.71 11.88
N ARG A 46 -6.32 -10.98 10.66
CA ARG A 46 -7.04 -10.74 9.40
C ARG A 46 -7.64 -9.33 9.29
N CYS A 47 -6.79 -8.35 9.04
CA CYS A 47 -7.22 -6.98 8.74
C CYS A 47 -6.28 -6.32 7.74
N SER A 48 -6.62 -5.15 7.26
CA SER A 48 -5.77 -4.29 6.45
C SER A 48 -5.20 -5.01 5.21
N ILE A 49 -3.95 -4.82 4.84
CA ILE A 49 -3.35 -5.43 3.63
C ILE A 49 -3.49 -6.96 3.60
N THR A 50 -3.46 -7.64 4.75
CA THR A 50 -3.58 -9.11 4.78
C THR A 50 -4.96 -9.62 4.41
N VAL A 51 -5.98 -8.76 4.38
CA VAL A 51 -7.33 -9.02 3.85
C VAL A 51 -7.49 -8.46 2.45
N GLU A 52 -7.05 -7.22 2.21
CA GLU A 52 -7.19 -6.57 0.90
C GLU A 52 -6.44 -7.33 -0.20
N LEU A 53 -5.21 -7.74 0.07
CA LEU A 53 -4.33 -8.39 -0.92
C LEU A 53 -4.94 -9.65 -1.54
N PRO A 54 -5.43 -10.65 -0.78
CA PRO A 54 -6.05 -11.84 -1.36
C PRO A 54 -7.37 -11.52 -2.09
N ILE A 55 -8.16 -10.55 -1.60
CA ILE A 55 -9.43 -10.15 -2.23
C ILE A 55 -9.16 -9.49 -3.58
N VAL A 56 -8.28 -8.50 -3.61
CA VAL A 56 -7.91 -7.77 -4.84
C VAL A 56 -7.28 -8.72 -5.86
N SER A 57 -6.41 -9.64 -5.41
CA SER A 57 -5.81 -10.66 -6.26
C SER A 57 -6.85 -11.63 -6.84
N ALA A 58 -7.84 -12.05 -6.05
CA ALA A 58 -8.93 -12.90 -6.52
C ALA A 58 -9.79 -12.23 -7.60
N LEU A 59 -9.88 -10.89 -7.57
CA LEU A 59 -10.53 -10.07 -8.61
C LEU A 59 -9.65 -9.85 -9.85
N LYS A 60 -8.50 -10.55 -9.95
CA LYS A 60 -7.53 -10.45 -11.06
C LYS A 60 -6.92 -9.05 -11.21
N VAL A 61 -6.79 -8.32 -10.10
CA VAL A 61 -6.05 -7.07 -10.00
C VAL A 61 -4.74 -7.36 -9.27
N GLU A 62 -3.62 -6.84 -9.75
CA GLU A 62 -2.34 -6.91 -9.07
C GLU A 62 -2.39 -6.00 -7.84
N ALA A 63 -2.36 -6.58 -6.65
CA ALA A 63 -2.34 -5.86 -5.40
C ALA A 63 -0.91 -5.43 -5.06
N CYS A 64 -0.67 -4.14 -4.94
CA CYS A 64 0.65 -3.55 -4.69
C CYS A 64 0.68 -2.93 -3.28
N PRO A 65 1.21 -3.62 -2.25
CA PRO A 65 1.27 -3.11 -0.89
C PRO A 65 2.17 -1.88 -0.75
N PHE A 66 1.66 -0.84 -0.10
CA PHE A 66 2.40 0.34 0.34
C PHE A 66 2.24 0.47 1.86
N PRO A 67 3.15 -0.12 2.66
CA PRO A 67 2.96 -0.28 4.09
C PRO A 67 3.12 1.04 4.86
N THR A 68 2.14 1.33 5.74
CA THR A 68 2.16 2.46 6.66
C THR A 68 2.66 2.07 8.04
N ALA A 69 2.42 0.82 8.45
CA ALA A 69 2.88 0.24 9.69
C ALA A 69 2.99 -1.28 9.59
N LEU A 70 3.79 -1.88 10.47
CA LEU A 70 3.81 -3.31 10.71
C LEU A 70 3.25 -3.60 12.10
N LEU A 71 2.24 -4.46 12.19
CA LEU A 71 1.64 -4.90 13.43
C LEU A 71 1.85 -6.41 13.61
N SER A 72 2.25 -6.81 14.81
CA SER A 72 2.36 -8.25 15.12
C SER A 72 1.01 -8.94 15.18
N VAL A 73 0.02 -8.27 15.77
CA VAL A 73 -1.37 -8.73 15.92
C VAL A 73 -2.32 -7.56 15.71
N HIS A 74 -3.58 -7.85 15.39
CA HIS A 74 -4.65 -6.86 15.29
C HIS A 74 -4.82 -6.08 16.60
N THR A 75 -5.14 -4.80 16.53
CA THR A 75 -5.25 -3.89 17.69
C THR A 75 -6.33 -4.27 18.70
N ALA A 76 -7.24 -5.20 18.38
CA ALA A 76 -8.16 -5.79 19.35
C ALA A 76 -7.49 -6.78 20.32
N PHE A 77 -6.29 -7.27 20.02
CA PHE A 77 -5.49 -8.08 20.94
C PHE A 77 -4.70 -7.20 21.91
N PRO A 78 -4.45 -7.64 23.14
CA PRO A 78 -3.67 -6.87 24.09
C PRO A 78 -2.21 -6.74 23.63
N ASN A 79 -1.63 -5.55 23.86
CA ASN A 79 -0.21 -5.24 23.65
C ASN A 79 0.32 -5.59 22.25
N PRO A 80 -0.29 -5.11 21.16
CA PRO A 80 0.26 -5.31 19.82
C PRO A 80 1.64 -4.64 19.73
N PHE A 81 2.62 -5.34 19.13
CA PHE A 81 3.83 -4.66 18.69
C PHE A 81 3.49 -3.87 17.41
N ILE A 82 3.79 -2.58 17.42
CA ILE A 82 3.52 -1.69 16.29
C ILE A 82 4.83 -1.00 15.91
N ARG A 83 5.20 -1.10 14.63
CA ARG A 83 6.28 -0.33 14.04
C ARG A 83 5.72 0.60 12.98
N ASP A 84 5.93 1.90 13.17
CA ASP A 84 5.61 2.93 12.19
C ASP A 84 6.61 2.88 11.02
N GLU A 85 6.10 2.97 9.79
CA GLU A 85 6.92 2.91 8.58
C GLU A 85 7.04 4.25 7.84
N THR A 86 6.70 5.36 8.49
CA THR A 86 6.76 6.72 7.90
C THR A 86 8.08 6.99 7.19
N SER A 87 9.20 6.53 7.76
CA SER A 87 10.54 6.80 7.24
C SER A 87 10.82 6.18 5.87
N ILE A 88 10.18 5.07 5.55
CA ILE A 88 10.37 4.38 4.26
C ILE A 88 9.37 4.81 3.18
N MET A 89 8.26 5.43 3.55
CA MET A 89 7.16 5.71 2.61
C MET A 89 7.61 6.60 1.45
N ARG A 90 8.35 7.70 1.69
CA ARG A 90 8.83 8.58 0.61
C ARG A 90 9.83 7.88 -0.31
N PRO A 91 10.92 7.24 0.18
CA PRO A 91 11.82 6.46 -0.67
C PRO A 91 11.11 5.36 -1.48
N TYR A 92 10.11 4.72 -0.86
CA TYR A 92 9.31 3.69 -1.52
C TYR A 92 8.50 4.24 -2.70
N MET A 93 7.81 5.37 -2.47
CA MET A 93 7.06 6.10 -3.48
C MET A 93 7.95 6.58 -4.64
N GLU A 94 9.12 7.16 -4.33
CA GLU A 94 10.08 7.63 -5.31
C GLU A 94 10.60 6.49 -6.19
N ASN A 95 10.92 5.35 -5.58
CA ASN A 95 11.34 4.16 -6.32
C ASN A 95 10.25 3.66 -7.28
N TRP A 96 9.00 3.61 -6.87
CA TRP A 96 7.90 3.27 -7.76
C TRP A 96 7.74 4.26 -8.92
N LYS A 97 7.94 5.55 -8.66
CA LYS A 97 7.95 6.60 -9.70
C LYS A 97 9.07 6.36 -10.71
N GLU A 98 10.30 6.09 -10.25
CA GLU A 98 11.47 5.82 -11.09
C GLU A 98 11.23 4.60 -12.01
N HIS A 99 10.53 3.58 -11.50
CA HIS A 99 10.18 2.39 -12.27
C HIS A 99 8.93 2.57 -13.14
N GLY A 100 8.35 3.77 -13.19
CA GLY A 100 7.17 4.06 -14.01
C GLY A 100 5.94 3.23 -13.62
N VAL A 101 5.79 2.92 -12.31
CA VAL A 101 4.62 2.17 -11.83
C VAL A 101 3.36 3.00 -11.99
N GLU A 102 2.29 2.38 -12.46
CA GLU A 102 0.98 2.99 -12.69
C GLU A 102 -0.12 2.18 -12.04
N PHE A 103 -1.16 2.85 -11.55
CA PHE A 103 -2.28 2.25 -10.85
C PHE A 103 -3.61 2.63 -11.48
N GLU A 104 -4.53 1.66 -11.57
CA GLU A 104 -5.93 1.86 -11.89
C GLU A 104 -6.78 2.08 -10.61
N GLY A 105 -6.22 1.73 -9.43
CA GLY A 105 -6.85 1.96 -8.15
C GLY A 105 -5.83 2.33 -7.08
N ILE A 106 -6.24 3.18 -6.13
CA ILE A 106 -5.51 3.50 -4.91
C ILE A 106 -6.50 3.33 -3.77
N SER A 107 -6.20 2.44 -2.83
CA SER A 107 -6.96 2.24 -1.60
C SER A 107 -6.13 2.72 -0.42
N THR A 108 -6.69 3.54 0.47
CA THR A 108 -6.04 3.95 1.70
C THR A 108 -6.78 3.42 2.91
N GLY A 109 -6.06 3.12 3.98
CA GLY A 109 -6.60 2.67 5.25
C GLY A 109 -5.89 3.32 6.43
N PHE A 110 -5.36 2.53 7.34
CA PHE A 110 -4.71 3.00 8.56
C PHE A 110 -3.49 3.88 8.28
N LEU A 111 -3.48 5.08 8.89
CA LEU A 111 -2.36 6.01 8.91
C LEU A 111 -2.02 6.34 10.36
N GLY A 112 -0.76 6.17 10.76
CA GLY A 112 -0.31 6.28 12.15
C GLY A 112 0.06 7.70 12.58
N SER A 113 0.20 8.66 11.64
CA SER A 113 0.66 10.02 11.95
C SER A 113 0.19 11.05 10.93
N GLU A 114 0.21 12.34 11.34
CA GLU A 114 -0.09 13.46 10.44
C GLU A 114 0.90 13.52 9.24
N ALA A 115 2.16 13.14 9.48
CA ALA A 115 3.16 13.08 8.42
C ALA A 115 2.81 12.02 7.35
N GLN A 116 2.21 10.90 7.75
CA GLN A 116 1.73 9.89 6.80
C GLN A 116 0.57 10.42 5.96
N VAL A 117 -0.33 11.24 6.51
CA VAL A 117 -1.41 11.87 5.75
C VAL A 117 -0.83 12.75 4.64
N ASP A 118 0.19 13.56 4.96
CA ASP A 118 0.86 14.41 3.95
C ASP A 118 1.52 13.55 2.85
N ILE A 119 2.21 12.47 3.24
CA ILE A 119 2.85 11.56 2.28
C ILE A 119 1.82 10.88 1.39
N VAL A 120 0.69 10.46 1.94
CA VAL A 120 -0.39 9.81 1.18
C VAL A 120 -1.08 10.80 0.25
N SER A 121 -1.25 12.06 0.67
CA SER A 121 -1.71 13.13 -0.21
C SER A 121 -0.78 13.31 -1.41
N ASP A 122 0.54 13.40 -1.15
CA ASP A 122 1.56 13.47 -2.21
C ASP A 122 1.53 12.23 -3.12
N PHE A 123 1.36 11.03 -2.54
CA PHE A 123 1.22 9.77 -3.27
C PHE A 123 0.04 9.80 -4.24
N ILE A 124 -1.14 10.22 -3.75
CA ILE A 124 -2.33 10.33 -4.59
C ILE A 124 -2.08 11.32 -5.73
N HIS A 125 -1.56 12.50 -5.44
CA HIS A 125 -1.25 13.49 -6.48
C HIS A 125 -0.24 12.98 -7.52
N LEU A 126 0.74 12.17 -7.09
CA LEU A 126 1.77 11.63 -7.97
C LEU A 126 1.24 10.53 -8.89
N PHE A 127 0.39 9.64 -8.38
CA PHE A 127 -0.02 8.42 -9.09
C PHE A 127 -1.45 8.47 -9.64
N LYS A 128 -2.32 9.39 -9.16
CA LYS A 128 -3.68 9.53 -9.69
C LYS A 128 -3.65 10.04 -11.12
N LYS A 129 -4.20 9.26 -12.03
CA LYS A 129 -4.46 9.63 -13.42
C LYS A 129 -5.97 9.79 -13.64
N LYS A 130 -6.38 10.20 -14.84
CA LYS A 130 -7.78 10.43 -15.20
C LYS A 130 -8.71 9.25 -14.85
N ASP A 131 -8.21 8.02 -15.07
CA ASP A 131 -8.99 6.80 -14.89
C ASP A 131 -8.60 6.01 -13.61
N THR A 132 -7.80 6.61 -12.73
CA THR A 132 -7.43 6.00 -11.44
C THR A 132 -8.54 6.26 -10.42
N LEU A 133 -9.11 5.18 -9.88
CA LEU A 133 -10.09 5.22 -8.79
C LEU A 133 -9.38 5.35 -7.45
N VAL A 134 -9.69 6.39 -6.69
CA VAL A 134 -9.16 6.61 -5.33
C VAL A 134 -10.25 6.31 -4.30
N ILE A 135 -9.98 5.34 -3.44
CA ILE A 135 -10.85 4.94 -2.33
C ILE A 135 -10.15 5.32 -1.04
N VAL A 136 -10.78 6.16 -0.23
CA VAL A 136 -10.27 6.57 1.08
C VAL A 136 -11.14 5.97 2.18
N ASP A 137 -10.54 5.06 2.95
CA ASP A 137 -11.09 4.62 4.23
C ASP A 137 -10.50 5.52 5.33
N PRO A 138 -11.29 6.42 5.93
CA PRO A 138 -10.79 7.37 6.92
C PRO A 138 -10.66 6.72 8.30
N VAL A 139 -9.93 5.60 8.37
CA VAL A 139 -9.73 4.80 9.59
C VAL A 139 -9.29 5.68 10.74
N MET A 140 -10.15 5.87 11.74
CA MET A 140 -9.79 6.64 12.94
C MET A 140 -10.49 6.15 14.23
N GLY A 141 -11.52 5.33 14.11
CA GLY A 141 -12.24 4.87 15.29
C GLY A 141 -13.43 3.99 14.96
N ASP A 142 -14.04 3.42 16.00
CA ASP A 142 -15.25 2.61 15.89
C ASP A 142 -16.06 2.68 17.21
N TRP A 143 -17.36 2.28 17.15
CA TRP A 143 -18.25 2.28 18.32
C TRP A 143 -18.32 3.62 19.07
N GLY A 144 -18.26 4.74 18.36
CA GLY A 144 -18.31 6.08 18.90
C GLY A 144 -17.01 6.59 19.53
N LYS A 145 -15.90 5.84 19.42
CA LYS A 145 -14.61 6.17 20.04
C LYS A 145 -13.48 6.17 19.01
N LEU A 146 -12.53 7.10 19.15
CA LEU A 146 -11.28 7.05 18.42
C LEU A 146 -10.42 5.89 18.93
N TYR A 147 -9.64 5.28 18.03
CA TYR A 147 -8.61 4.33 18.43
C TYR A 147 -7.55 5.02 19.30
N ALA A 148 -6.93 4.28 20.21
CA ALA A 148 -5.92 4.83 21.13
C ALA A 148 -4.70 5.46 20.43
N SER A 149 -4.43 5.06 19.19
CA SER A 149 -3.37 5.62 18.34
C SER A 149 -3.76 6.93 17.65
N TYR A 150 -5.04 7.35 17.70
CA TYR A 150 -5.52 8.55 17.02
C TYR A 150 -5.65 9.74 17.97
N SER A 151 -5.02 10.85 17.60
CA SER A 151 -5.22 12.15 18.22
C SER A 151 -6.34 12.93 17.52
N PRO A 152 -6.97 13.93 18.18
CA PRO A 152 -7.88 14.85 17.52
C PRO A 152 -7.24 15.58 16.32
N ALA A 153 -5.94 15.90 16.41
CA ALA A 153 -5.19 16.55 15.34
C ALA A 153 -5.05 15.63 14.11
N LEU A 154 -4.74 14.36 14.31
CA LEU A 154 -4.67 13.37 13.23
C LEU A 154 -6.05 13.16 12.59
N SER A 155 -7.12 13.09 13.40
CA SER A 155 -8.48 12.97 12.89
C SER A 155 -8.88 14.16 12.00
N GLU A 156 -8.53 15.38 12.40
CA GLU A 156 -8.77 16.58 11.56
C GLU A 156 -7.90 16.56 10.30
N LYS A 157 -6.64 16.12 10.42
CA LYS A 157 -5.72 16.01 9.29
C LYS A 157 -6.20 15.03 8.22
N MET A 158 -6.83 13.92 8.63
CA MET A 158 -7.40 12.92 7.69
C MET A 158 -8.41 13.52 6.72
N LYS A 159 -9.13 14.56 7.11
CA LYS A 159 -10.09 15.26 6.24
C LYS A 159 -9.45 15.82 4.96
N GLN A 160 -8.14 16.05 4.96
CA GLN A 160 -7.41 16.51 3.79
C GLN A 160 -7.37 15.49 2.64
N LEU A 161 -7.58 14.20 2.93
CA LEU A 161 -7.66 13.16 1.91
C LEU A 161 -9.04 13.06 1.24
N LEU A 162 -10.10 13.53 1.90
CA LEU A 162 -11.47 13.39 1.39
C LEU A 162 -11.70 14.06 0.02
N PRO A 163 -11.18 15.29 -0.25
CA PRO A 163 -11.31 15.91 -1.56
C PRO A 163 -10.57 15.19 -2.69
N LEU A 164 -9.61 14.31 -2.35
CA LEU A 164 -8.83 13.54 -3.31
C LEU A 164 -9.52 12.22 -3.69
N ALA A 165 -10.49 11.77 -2.88
CA ALA A 165 -11.19 10.52 -3.05
C ALA A 165 -12.28 10.60 -4.12
N ASP A 166 -12.46 9.51 -4.85
CA ASP A 166 -13.63 9.25 -5.68
C ASP A 166 -14.72 8.49 -4.88
N VAL A 167 -14.28 7.70 -3.90
CA VAL A 167 -15.13 6.95 -2.96
C VAL A 167 -14.55 7.06 -1.54
N ILE A 168 -15.42 7.24 -0.56
CA ILE A 168 -15.07 7.17 0.87
C ILE A 168 -15.88 6.06 1.54
N THR A 169 -15.27 5.35 2.51
CA THR A 169 -15.88 4.19 3.18
C THR A 169 -15.92 4.35 4.71
N PRO A 170 -16.40 5.49 5.25
CA PRO A 170 -16.43 5.71 6.69
C PRO A 170 -17.45 4.81 7.37
N ASN A 171 -17.12 4.27 8.55
CA ASN A 171 -18.11 3.74 9.48
C ASN A 171 -18.89 4.90 10.16
N LEU A 172 -19.90 4.59 10.97
CA LEU A 172 -20.75 5.61 11.60
C LEU A 172 -19.97 6.56 12.54
N THR A 173 -18.93 6.06 13.19
CA THR A 173 -18.07 6.86 14.07
C THR A 173 -17.26 7.87 13.25
N GLU A 174 -16.69 7.44 12.17
CA GLU A 174 -15.90 8.26 11.25
C GLU A 174 -16.76 9.28 10.52
N ALA A 175 -17.93 8.86 10.03
CA ALA A 175 -18.87 9.75 9.33
C ALA A 175 -19.45 10.86 10.23
N SER A 176 -19.38 10.70 11.56
CA SER A 176 -19.86 11.70 12.53
C SER A 176 -18.82 12.75 12.92
N ARG A 177 -17.61 12.68 12.36
CA ARG A 177 -16.45 13.55 12.68
C ARG A 177 -16.16 14.53 11.56
#